data_87b71ecb2c115d2a7e315a507e4c69c3
#
_entry.id   87b71ecb2c115d2a7e315a507e4c69c3
#
_cell.length_a   1.000
_cell.length_b   1.000
_cell.length_c   1.000
_cell.angle_alpha   90.00
_cell.angle_beta   90.00
_cell.angle_gamma   90.00
#
_symmetry.space_group_name_H-M   'P 1'
#
loop_
_entity.id
_entity.type
_entity.pdbx_description
1 polymer ?
#
loop_
_entity_poly.entity_id
_entity_poly.type
_entity_poly.pdbx_seq_one_letter_code
_entity_poly.pdbx_strand_id
1 'polypeptide(L)'
;MSVHKDKKTGKWYVSCRYDNWDGARKQKMKRGFETKREAQSWEREFLQIKSSNLDMTFGAFLKLYYNDRKSRIKKNTFFTKSHIIENKILPYFKDRKMSEIKATDIIAWQNKIMSERDENGEAHSPSYLKTIHNQISAIFNHACNFYNLLENPARKAGNMGKEQTKEMVIWTKEEYLKFADEMMDKPQAFYAFEILYWCG
;
A
#
# COMPACT_ATOMS: atom_id res chain seq x y z
N MET A 1 3.53 38.35 -4.00
CA MET A 1 4.87 37.79 -4.32
C MET A 1 5.52 37.44 -3.00
N SER A 2 6.07 36.23 -2.90
CA SER A 2 6.63 35.67 -1.65
C SER A 2 8.16 35.71 -1.58
N VAL A 3 8.80 36.22 -2.66
CA VAL A 3 10.27 36.35 -2.79
C VAL A 3 10.67 37.81 -2.56
N HIS A 4 11.53 38.03 -1.57
CA HIS A 4 11.97 39.35 -1.13
C HIS A 4 13.50 39.39 -1.01
N LYS A 5 14.10 40.61 -1.18
CA LYS A 5 15.51 40.85 -0.96
C LYS A 5 15.74 41.36 0.44
N ASP A 6 16.62 40.72 1.19
CA ASP A 6 17.03 41.18 2.51
C ASP A 6 17.97 42.38 2.39
N LYS A 7 17.55 43.52 2.92
CA LYS A 7 18.34 44.81 2.83
C LYS A 7 19.65 44.76 3.63
N LYS A 8 19.75 43.88 4.65
CA LYS A 8 20.95 43.78 5.50
C LYS A 8 22.03 42.90 4.90
N THR A 9 21.60 41.76 4.31
CA THR A 9 22.54 40.75 3.80
C THR A 9 22.68 40.77 2.29
N GLY A 10 21.84 41.52 1.56
CA GLY A 10 21.81 41.56 0.11
C GLY A 10 21.27 40.27 -0.54
N LYS A 11 21.05 39.24 0.20
CA LYS A 11 20.55 37.92 -0.26
C LYS A 11 19.03 37.88 -0.37
N TRP A 12 18.52 36.92 -1.12
CA TRP A 12 17.08 36.73 -1.29
C TRP A 12 16.51 35.74 -0.27
N TYR A 13 15.24 35.95 0.09
CA TYR A 13 14.50 35.03 0.93
C TYR A 13 13.08 34.81 0.40
N VAL A 14 12.52 33.67 0.72
CA VAL A 14 11.14 33.27 0.39
C VAL A 14 10.31 33.23 1.67
N SER A 15 9.11 33.80 1.62
CA SER A 15 8.11 33.68 2.67
C SER A 15 6.80 33.28 2.03
N CYS A 16 6.54 31.97 1.94
CA CYS A 16 5.34 31.44 1.31
C CYS A 16 4.35 30.86 2.35
N ARG A 17 3.07 31.00 2.06
CA ARG A 17 1.98 30.35 2.79
C ARG A 17 1.54 29.13 2.00
N TYR A 18 1.23 28.05 2.70
CA TYR A 18 0.72 26.82 2.11
C TYR A 18 -0.35 26.23 3.01
N ASP A 19 -1.30 25.54 2.40
CA ASP A 19 -2.32 24.82 3.13
C ASP A 19 -1.77 23.42 3.48
N ASN A 20 -1.89 23.05 4.75
CA ASN A 20 -1.50 21.73 5.22
C ASN A 20 -2.62 20.71 4.87
N TRP A 21 -2.36 19.42 4.99
CA TRP A 21 -3.32 18.34 4.74
C TRP A 21 -4.61 18.45 5.59
N ASP A 22 -4.54 19.11 6.76
CA ASP A 22 -5.67 19.38 7.67
C ASP A 22 -6.44 20.66 7.33
N GLY A 23 -6.09 21.32 6.21
CA GLY A 23 -6.65 22.60 5.81
C GLY A 23 -6.11 23.81 6.59
N ALA A 24 -5.22 23.60 7.56
CA ALA A 24 -4.60 24.70 8.30
C ALA A 24 -3.55 25.43 7.44
N ARG A 25 -3.66 26.76 7.36
CA ARG A 25 -2.67 27.60 6.70
C ARG A 25 -1.40 27.71 7.53
N LYS A 26 -0.26 27.29 6.94
CA LYS A 26 1.07 27.44 7.53
C LYS A 26 1.94 28.35 6.70
N GLN A 27 2.92 28.97 7.34
CA GLN A 27 3.92 29.84 6.69
C GLN A 27 5.30 29.21 6.81
N LYS A 28 6.05 29.20 5.69
CA LYS A 28 7.46 28.79 5.65
C LYS A 28 8.31 29.93 5.15
N MET A 29 9.39 30.20 5.89
CA MET A 29 10.41 31.17 5.48
C MET A 29 11.73 30.44 5.27
N LYS A 30 12.41 30.72 4.13
CA LYS A 30 13.78 30.26 3.85
C LYS A 30 14.60 31.44 3.32
N ARG A 31 15.78 31.63 3.89
CA ARG A 31 16.69 32.74 3.58
C ARG A 31 17.98 32.22 2.97
N GLY A 32 18.78 33.12 2.36
CA GLY A 32 20.15 32.83 1.94
C GLY A 32 20.33 32.50 0.47
N PHE A 33 19.34 32.72 -0.38
CA PHE A 33 19.46 32.55 -1.82
C PHE A 33 20.31 33.68 -2.42
N GLU A 34 21.17 33.36 -3.38
CA GLU A 34 22.04 34.36 -4.03
C GLU A 34 21.29 35.11 -5.12
N THR A 35 20.38 34.44 -5.81
CA THR A 35 19.61 35.04 -6.89
C THR A 35 18.09 34.94 -6.65
N LYS A 36 17.36 35.89 -7.24
CA LYS A 36 15.88 35.87 -7.25
C LYS A 36 15.33 34.62 -7.93
N ARG A 37 16.00 34.17 -9.01
CA ARG A 37 15.60 33.00 -9.80
C ARG A 37 15.71 31.72 -8.97
N GLU A 38 16.77 31.56 -8.21
CA GLU A 38 16.95 30.42 -7.29
C GLU A 38 15.88 30.41 -6.21
N ALA A 39 15.58 31.55 -5.58
CA ALA A 39 14.53 31.69 -4.61
C ALA A 39 13.13 31.32 -5.19
N GLN A 40 12.83 31.75 -6.41
CA GLN A 40 11.58 31.42 -7.10
C GLN A 40 11.50 29.94 -7.51
N SER A 41 12.62 29.33 -7.94
CA SER A 41 12.65 27.89 -8.25
C SER A 41 12.37 27.06 -7.00
N TRP A 42 13.04 27.38 -5.90
CA TRP A 42 12.82 26.73 -4.62
C TRP A 42 11.36 26.89 -4.13
N GLU A 43 10.77 28.06 -4.28
CA GLU A 43 9.37 28.31 -3.91
C GLU A 43 8.40 27.39 -4.68
N ARG A 44 8.56 27.31 -6.02
CA ARG A 44 7.71 26.45 -6.86
C ARG A 44 7.86 24.99 -6.47
N GLU A 45 9.07 24.50 -6.31
CA GLU A 45 9.34 23.13 -5.87
C GLU A 45 8.74 22.87 -4.48
N PHE A 46 8.93 23.78 -3.53
CA PHE A 46 8.39 23.65 -2.18
C PHE A 46 6.86 23.62 -2.17
N LEU A 47 6.20 24.51 -2.91
CA LEU A 47 4.74 24.55 -2.99
C LEU A 47 4.20 23.31 -3.71
N GLN A 48 4.86 22.85 -4.76
CA GLN A 48 4.51 21.63 -5.48
C GLN A 48 4.65 20.39 -4.56
N ILE A 49 5.73 20.30 -3.81
CA ILE A 49 5.95 19.23 -2.83
C ILE A 49 4.91 19.31 -1.69
N LYS A 50 4.56 20.51 -1.20
CA LYS A 50 3.61 20.66 -0.09
C LYS A 50 2.15 20.52 -0.50
N SER A 51 1.77 20.90 -1.70
CA SER A 51 0.43 20.65 -2.24
C SER A 51 0.15 19.17 -2.47
N SER A 52 1.22 18.37 -2.60
CA SER A 52 1.16 16.93 -2.89
C SER A 52 1.61 16.04 -1.73
N ASN A 53 2.03 16.59 -0.59
CA ASN A 53 2.56 15.79 0.52
C ASN A 53 1.57 15.62 1.66
N LEU A 54 1.22 14.37 1.86
CA LEU A 54 0.51 13.87 3.03
C LEU A 54 1.47 13.86 4.24
N ASP A 55 1.57 14.99 4.97
CA ASP A 55 2.50 15.16 6.10
C ASP A 55 1.93 14.59 7.42
N MET A 56 1.39 13.37 7.35
CA MET A 56 0.93 12.61 8.51
C MET A 56 1.63 11.25 8.59
N THR A 57 1.63 10.65 9.78
CA THR A 57 2.17 9.30 9.95
C THR A 57 1.30 8.24 9.25
N PHE A 58 1.90 7.13 8.85
CA PHE A 58 1.20 6.00 8.28
C PHE A 58 0.07 5.49 9.21
N GLY A 59 0.34 5.43 10.52
CA GLY A 59 -0.66 5.02 11.51
C GLY A 59 -1.86 5.98 11.61
N ALA A 60 -1.63 7.29 11.48
CA ALA A 60 -2.70 8.28 11.43
C ALA A 60 -3.51 8.16 10.13
N PHE A 61 -2.83 7.99 8.99
CA PHE A 61 -3.48 7.79 7.70
C PHE A 61 -4.31 6.50 7.67
N LEU A 62 -3.83 5.43 8.29
CA LEU A 62 -4.55 4.15 8.33
C LEU A 62 -5.93 4.28 8.99
N LYS A 63 -6.09 5.14 10.00
CA LYS A 63 -7.40 5.41 10.62
C LYS A 63 -8.37 6.06 9.61
N LEU A 64 -7.89 7.00 8.79
CA LEU A 64 -8.69 7.62 7.72
C LEU A 64 -9.05 6.57 6.66
N TYR A 65 -8.08 5.78 6.22
CA TYR A 65 -8.30 4.70 5.26
C TYR A 65 -9.38 3.72 5.74
N TYR A 66 -9.36 3.32 6.99
CA TYR A 66 -10.38 2.43 7.57
C TYR A 66 -11.77 3.09 7.60
N ASN A 67 -11.85 4.36 8.00
CA ASN A 67 -13.12 5.09 8.01
C ASN A 67 -13.72 5.19 6.60
N ASP A 68 -12.91 5.50 5.59
CA ASP A 68 -13.35 5.62 4.20
C ASP A 68 -13.79 4.29 3.60
N ARG A 69 -13.20 3.17 4.05
CA ARG A 69 -13.42 1.84 3.47
C ARG A 69 -14.43 0.99 4.21
N LYS A 70 -14.65 1.23 5.50
CA LYS A 70 -15.49 0.39 6.38
C LYS A 70 -16.91 0.18 5.84
N SER A 71 -17.53 1.21 5.28
CA SER A 71 -18.88 1.13 4.71
C SER A 71 -18.96 0.51 3.31
N ARG A 72 -17.80 0.36 2.62
CA ARG A 72 -17.73 -0.08 1.21
C ARG A 72 -17.27 -1.53 1.06
N ILE A 73 -16.91 -2.19 2.13
CA ILE A 73 -16.34 -3.55 2.12
C ILE A 73 -17.16 -4.46 3.04
N LYS A 74 -17.39 -5.70 2.62
CA LYS A 74 -18.04 -6.72 3.48
C LYS A 74 -17.26 -6.90 4.78
N LYS A 75 -17.98 -7.09 5.89
CA LYS A 75 -17.42 -7.17 7.25
C LYS A 75 -16.27 -8.17 7.35
N ASN A 76 -16.44 -9.40 6.86
CA ASN A 76 -15.40 -10.43 6.90
C ASN A 76 -14.16 -10.04 6.09
N THR A 77 -14.33 -9.42 4.91
CA THR A 77 -13.23 -8.94 4.10
C THR A 77 -12.46 -7.82 4.81
N PHE A 78 -13.17 -6.95 5.53
CA PHE A 78 -12.54 -5.88 6.32
C PHE A 78 -11.69 -6.48 7.45
N PHE A 79 -12.21 -7.46 8.21
CA PHE A 79 -11.46 -8.13 9.27
C PHE A 79 -10.19 -8.81 8.77
N THR A 80 -10.27 -9.57 7.67
CA THR A 80 -9.09 -10.24 7.11
C THR A 80 -8.02 -9.23 6.68
N LYS A 81 -8.44 -8.13 6.04
CA LYS A 81 -7.52 -7.08 5.59
C LYS A 81 -6.89 -6.33 6.76
N SER A 82 -7.69 -5.92 7.76
CA SER A 82 -7.18 -5.21 8.94
C SER A 82 -6.20 -6.09 9.72
N HIS A 83 -6.48 -7.38 9.90
CA HIS A 83 -5.58 -8.31 10.56
C HIS A 83 -4.19 -8.37 9.88
N ILE A 84 -4.14 -8.48 8.55
CA ILE A 84 -2.88 -8.47 7.81
C ILE A 84 -2.16 -7.12 7.99
N ILE A 85 -2.89 -6.01 7.87
CA ILE A 85 -2.31 -4.66 7.97
C ILE A 85 -1.73 -4.43 9.38
N GLU A 86 -2.47 -4.77 10.42
CA GLU A 86 -2.08 -4.55 11.81
C GLU A 86 -0.88 -5.41 12.24
N ASN A 87 -0.81 -6.66 11.75
CA ASN A 87 0.25 -7.58 12.15
C ASN A 87 1.52 -7.50 11.28
N LYS A 88 1.39 -7.20 9.98
CA LYS A 88 2.52 -7.28 9.04
C LYS A 88 3.00 -5.93 8.51
N ILE A 89 2.16 -4.90 8.50
CA ILE A 89 2.49 -3.60 7.90
C ILE A 89 2.67 -2.53 8.97
N LEU A 90 1.68 -2.36 9.84
CA LEU A 90 1.64 -1.30 10.84
C LEU A 90 2.86 -1.29 11.77
N PRO A 91 3.38 -2.43 12.29
CA PRO A 91 4.54 -2.43 13.17
C PRO A 91 5.79 -1.82 12.55
N TYR A 92 5.91 -1.86 11.22
CA TYR A 92 7.06 -1.33 10.51
C TYR A 92 6.92 0.15 10.11
N PHE A 93 5.71 0.58 9.74
CA PHE A 93 5.49 1.90 9.16
C PHE A 93 4.75 2.89 10.06
N LYS A 94 4.22 2.48 11.22
CA LYS A 94 3.31 3.25 12.08
C LYS A 94 3.70 4.71 12.26
N ASP A 95 4.96 4.94 12.63
CA ASP A 95 5.45 6.26 13.04
C ASP A 95 6.14 7.02 11.88
N ARG A 96 6.26 6.39 10.70
CA ARG A 96 6.85 7.01 9.53
C ARG A 96 5.85 7.90 8.82
N LYS A 97 6.29 9.04 8.31
CA LYS A 97 5.43 9.92 7.52
C LYS A 97 5.14 9.31 6.15
N MET A 98 3.89 9.41 5.71
CA MET A 98 3.45 8.91 4.40
C MET A 98 4.28 9.47 3.25
N SER A 99 4.64 10.75 3.32
CA SER A 99 5.45 11.45 2.31
C SER A 99 6.93 11.04 2.29
N GLU A 100 7.44 10.43 3.35
CA GLU A 100 8.85 10.06 3.48
C GLU A 100 9.11 8.59 3.14
N ILE A 101 8.05 7.77 3.03
CA ILE A 101 8.17 6.35 2.70
C ILE A 101 8.50 6.21 1.21
N LYS A 102 9.68 5.68 0.91
CA LYS A 102 10.19 5.46 -0.45
C LYS A 102 10.08 3.99 -0.86
N ALA A 103 10.22 3.72 -2.16
CA ALA A 103 10.25 2.36 -2.68
C ALA A 103 11.36 1.49 -2.03
N THR A 104 12.51 2.09 -1.69
CA THR A 104 13.60 1.42 -0.97
C THR A 104 13.18 0.92 0.42
N ASP A 105 12.34 1.68 1.13
CA ASP A 105 11.83 1.28 2.44
C ASP A 105 10.85 0.11 2.31
N ILE A 106 10.04 0.13 1.24
CA ILE A 106 9.13 -0.98 0.93
C ILE A 106 9.93 -2.24 0.61
N ILE A 107 11.00 -2.15 -0.18
CA ILE A 107 11.87 -3.30 -0.51
C ILE A 107 12.53 -3.84 0.77
N ALA A 108 13.04 -2.98 1.65
CA ALA A 108 13.64 -3.41 2.92
C ALA A 108 12.62 -4.16 3.80
N TRP A 109 11.39 -3.64 3.88
CA TRP A 109 10.29 -4.29 4.57
C TRP A 109 9.90 -5.64 3.92
N GLN A 110 9.81 -5.70 2.58
CA GLN A 110 9.53 -6.94 1.84
C GLN A 110 10.57 -8.02 2.15
N ASN A 111 11.86 -7.67 2.13
CA ASN A 111 12.95 -8.59 2.46
C ASN A 111 12.81 -9.13 3.88
N LYS A 112 12.41 -8.28 4.84
CA LYS A 112 12.15 -8.71 6.21
C LYS A 112 10.99 -9.71 6.26
N ILE A 113 9.85 -9.41 5.63
CA ILE A 113 8.68 -10.31 5.61
C ILE A 113 9.01 -11.64 4.92
N MET A 114 9.78 -11.63 3.83
CA MET A 114 10.21 -12.85 3.15
C MET A 114 11.16 -13.71 3.99
N SER A 115 11.94 -13.09 4.89
CA SER A 115 12.82 -13.82 5.81
C SER A 115 12.10 -14.36 7.05
N GLU A 116 10.89 -13.87 7.36
CA GLU A 116 10.08 -14.39 8.46
C GLU A 116 9.72 -15.86 8.23
N ARG A 117 9.64 -16.61 9.32
CA ARG A 117 9.16 -18.01 9.33
C ARG A 117 7.92 -18.08 10.20
N ASP A 118 7.02 -18.99 9.87
CA ASP A 118 5.86 -19.27 10.68
C ASP A 118 6.21 -20.08 11.95
N GLU A 119 5.21 -20.41 12.74
CA GLU A 119 5.37 -21.20 13.98
C GLU A 119 5.95 -22.60 13.73
N ASN A 120 5.85 -23.12 12.51
CA ASN A 120 6.40 -24.40 12.07
C ASN A 120 7.81 -24.26 11.45
N GLY A 121 8.34 -23.03 11.36
CA GLY A 121 9.63 -22.75 10.73
C GLY A 121 9.59 -22.66 9.20
N GLU A 122 8.40 -22.64 8.60
CA GLU A 122 8.21 -22.57 7.15
C GLU A 122 8.16 -21.11 6.65
N ALA A 123 8.58 -20.94 5.39
CA ALA A 123 8.48 -19.64 4.72
C ALA A 123 7.04 -19.33 4.33
N HIS A 124 6.65 -18.07 4.36
CA HIS A 124 5.34 -17.66 3.85
C HIS A 124 5.14 -18.05 2.37
N SER A 125 3.96 -18.54 2.03
CA SER A 125 3.63 -18.90 0.66
C SER A 125 3.68 -17.68 -0.27
N PRO A 126 4.05 -17.83 -1.57
CA PRO A 126 4.07 -16.73 -2.53
C PRO A 126 2.73 -15.99 -2.65
N SER A 127 1.62 -16.71 -2.59
CA SER A 127 0.26 -16.13 -2.62
C SER A 127 -0.03 -15.27 -1.40
N TYR A 128 0.43 -15.68 -0.21
CA TYR A 128 0.28 -14.90 1.02
C TYR A 128 1.15 -13.63 0.98
N LEU A 129 2.40 -13.74 0.54
CA LEU A 129 3.30 -12.59 0.33
C LEU A 129 2.68 -11.56 -0.63
N LYS A 130 2.12 -12.03 -1.75
CA LYS A 130 1.38 -11.19 -2.71
C LYS A 130 0.19 -10.50 -2.05
N THR A 131 -0.55 -11.21 -1.20
CA THR A 131 -1.69 -10.66 -0.48
C THR A 131 -1.26 -9.56 0.48
N ILE A 132 -0.17 -9.75 1.25
CA ILE A 132 0.38 -8.73 2.15
C ILE A 132 0.79 -7.48 1.34
N HIS A 133 1.52 -7.65 0.25
CA HIS A 133 1.94 -6.54 -0.61
C HIS A 133 0.74 -5.78 -1.19
N ASN A 134 -0.31 -6.48 -1.61
CA ASN A 134 -1.51 -5.86 -2.15
C ASN A 134 -2.22 -4.96 -1.12
N GLN A 135 -2.15 -5.28 0.19
CA GLN A 135 -2.74 -4.41 1.22
C GLN A 135 -1.99 -3.08 1.34
N ILE A 136 -0.65 -3.10 1.41
CA ILE A 136 0.13 -1.85 1.49
C ILE A 136 -0.02 -1.02 0.21
N SER A 137 -0.02 -1.66 -0.96
CA SER A 137 -0.24 -1.00 -2.24
C SER A 137 -1.63 -0.36 -2.33
N ALA A 138 -2.68 -1.01 -1.79
CA ALA A 138 -4.03 -0.46 -1.75
C ALA A 138 -4.14 0.78 -0.84
N ILE A 139 -3.42 0.81 0.30
CA ILE A 139 -3.36 1.97 1.18
C ILE A 139 -2.70 3.16 0.47
N PHE A 140 -1.55 2.95 -0.18
CA PHE A 140 -0.87 4.00 -0.93
C PHE A 140 -1.65 4.45 -2.17
N ASN A 141 -2.32 3.55 -2.89
CA ASN A 141 -3.22 3.92 -3.99
C ASN A 141 -4.36 4.82 -3.50
N HIS A 142 -4.94 4.51 -2.34
CA HIS A 142 -5.97 5.35 -1.73
C HIS A 142 -5.43 6.74 -1.39
N ALA A 143 -4.22 6.81 -0.85
CA ALA A 143 -3.53 8.07 -0.56
C ALA A 143 -3.27 8.89 -1.83
N CYS A 144 -2.84 8.26 -2.92
CA CYS A 144 -2.63 8.93 -4.20
C CYS A 144 -3.94 9.46 -4.80
N ASN A 145 -5.01 8.65 -4.76
CA ASN A 145 -6.27 8.98 -5.43
C ASN A 145 -7.09 10.04 -4.69
N PHE A 146 -7.02 10.10 -3.36
CA PHE A 146 -7.92 10.92 -2.55
C PHE A 146 -7.21 11.93 -1.64
N TYR A 147 -5.92 11.77 -1.39
CA TYR A 147 -5.17 12.58 -0.42
C TYR A 147 -3.88 13.20 -0.99
N ASN A 148 -3.81 13.32 -2.32
CA ASN A 148 -2.75 14.02 -3.04
C ASN A 148 -1.32 13.50 -2.75
N LEU A 149 -1.14 12.23 -2.41
CA LEU A 149 0.18 11.63 -2.42
C LEU A 149 0.66 11.51 -3.86
N LEU A 150 1.90 11.92 -4.16
CA LEU A 150 2.42 12.01 -5.53
C LEU A 150 2.49 10.66 -6.24
N GLU A 151 3.01 9.65 -5.58
CA GLU A 151 3.22 8.33 -6.17
C GLU A 151 3.01 7.22 -5.12
N ASN A 152 2.71 6.02 -5.61
CA ASN A 152 2.63 4.84 -4.77
C ASN A 152 4.00 4.15 -4.69
N PRO A 153 4.72 4.22 -3.55
CA PRO A 153 6.03 3.61 -3.40
C PRO A 153 5.99 2.08 -3.44
N ALA A 154 4.87 1.46 -3.03
CA ALA A 154 4.70 0.01 -3.08
C ALA A 154 4.56 -0.49 -4.52
N ARG A 155 3.87 0.26 -5.38
CA ARG A 155 3.80 -0.07 -6.82
C ARG A 155 5.17 0.00 -7.49
N LYS A 156 5.99 1.00 -7.12
CA LYS A 156 7.35 1.18 -7.65
C LYS A 156 8.31 0.08 -7.16
N ALA A 157 8.16 -0.38 -5.93
CA ALA A 157 8.94 -1.49 -5.37
C ALA A 157 8.64 -2.84 -6.04
N GLY A 158 7.45 -3.01 -6.61
CA GLY A 158 7.00 -4.27 -7.18
C GLY A 158 6.49 -5.25 -6.13
N ASN A 159 5.92 -6.37 -6.61
CA ASN A 159 5.30 -7.37 -5.73
C ASN A 159 6.34 -8.31 -5.09
N MET A 160 5.98 -8.95 -3.98
CA MET A 160 6.77 -9.98 -3.33
C MET A 160 6.46 -11.36 -3.93
N GLY A 161 7.53 -12.10 -4.23
CA GLY A 161 7.43 -13.49 -4.69
C GLY A 161 6.94 -13.63 -6.12
N LYS A 162 7.44 -14.63 -6.80
CA LYS A 162 6.94 -15.07 -8.12
C LYS A 162 5.93 -16.19 -7.87
N GLU A 163 4.71 -15.95 -8.30
CA GLU A 163 3.70 -17.00 -8.34
C GLU A 163 4.11 -18.00 -9.43
N GLN A 164 4.47 -19.20 -9.02
CA GLN A 164 4.57 -20.30 -9.96
C GLN A 164 3.14 -20.78 -10.24
N THR A 165 2.68 -20.63 -11.44
CA THR A 165 1.43 -21.24 -11.91
C THR A 165 1.61 -22.75 -11.80
N LYS A 166 1.03 -23.35 -10.77
CA LYS A 166 0.93 -24.81 -10.73
C LYS A 166 -0.04 -25.20 -11.84
N GLU A 167 0.35 -26.18 -12.65
CA GLU A 167 -0.59 -26.80 -13.58
C GLU A 167 -1.83 -27.25 -12.81
N MET A 168 -2.99 -26.92 -13.35
CA MET A 168 -4.25 -27.32 -12.76
C MET A 168 -4.39 -28.85 -12.96
N VAL A 169 -4.43 -29.58 -11.86
CA VAL A 169 -4.65 -31.01 -11.90
C VAL A 169 -6.11 -31.23 -12.34
N ILE A 170 -6.29 -31.70 -13.56
CA ILE A 170 -7.60 -32.05 -14.13
C ILE A 170 -7.71 -33.56 -14.07
N TRP A 171 -8.77 -34.07 -13.49
CA TRP A 171 -9.04 -35.50 -13.49
C TRP A 171 -9.47 -35.96 -14.89
N THR A 172 -8.88 -37.01 -15.33
CA THR A 172 -9.35 -37.71 -16.54
C THR A 172 -10.70 -38.36 -16.25
N LYS A 173 -11.45 -38.71 -17.30
CA LYS A 173 -12.72 -39.41 -17.15
C LYS A 173 -12.59 -40.72 -16.37
N GLU A 174 -11.51 -41.47 -16.65
CA GLU A 174 -11.24 -42.74 -15.98
C GLU A 174 -10.92 -42.55 -14.48
N GLU A 175 -10.16 -41.54 -14.15
CA GLU A 175 -9.88 -41.19 -12.72
C GLU A 175 -11.14 -40.76 -11.98
N TYR A 176 -11.98 -39.95 -12.65
CA TYR A 176 -13.26 -39.53 -12.06
C TYR A 176 -14.20 -40.73 -11.83
N LEU A 177 -14.33 -41.64 -12.79
CA LEU A 177 -15.19 -42.82 -12.64
C LEU A 177 -14.75 -43.70 -11.48
N LYS A 178 -13.43 -43.95 -11.31
CA LYS A 178 -12.91 -44.66 -10.13
C LYS A 178 -13.28 -43.98 -8.81
N PHE A 179 -13.15 -42.66 -8.76
CA PHE A 179 -13.53 -41.86 -7.61
C PHE A 179 -15.05 -41.97 -7.33
N ALA A 180 -15.88 -41.89 -8.38
CA ALA A 180 -17.32 -41.97 -8.27
C ALA A 180 -17.78 -43.36 -7.72
N ASP A 181 -17.15 -44.43 -8.17
CA ASP A 181 -17.44 -45.80 -7.67
C ASP A 181 -17.15 -45.92 -6.17
N GLU A 182 -16.05 -45.35 -5.67
CA GLU A 182 -15.70 -45.33 -4.24
C GLU A 182 -16.61 -44.42 -3.37
N MET A 183 -17.41 -43.58 -4.02
CA MET A 183 -18.32 -42.64 -3.34
C MET A 183 -19.77 -43.08 -3.33
N MET A 184 -20.10 -44.25 -3.89
CA MET A 184 -21.49 -44.75 -4.00
C MET A 184 -22.17 -44.98 -2.64
N ASP A 185 -21.40 -45.21 -1.57
CA ASP A 185 -21.87 -45.34 -0.21
C ASP A 185 -22.36 -44.04 0.42
N LYS A 186 -22.06 -42.89 -0.24
CA LYS A 186 -22.41 -41.53 0.21
C LYS A 186 -23.24 -40.77 -0.83
N PRO A 187 -24.53 -41.12 -0.98
CA PRO A 187 -25.37 -40.69 -2.10
C PRO A 187 -25.44 -39.16 -2.26
N GLN A 188 -25.48 -38.39 -1.19
CA GLN A 188 -25.52 -36.93 -1.29
C GLN A 188 -24.22 -36.38 -1.89
N ALA A 189 -23.08 -36.88 -1.48
CA ALA A 189 -21.77 -36.45 -2.02
C ALA A 189 -21.61 -36.97 -3.45
N PHE A 190 -21.99 -38.22 -3.74
CA PHE A 190 -21.97 -38.80 -5.07
C PHE A 190 -22.72 -37.92 -6.08
N TYR A 191 -23.99 -37.60 -5.85
CA TYR A 191 -24.78 -36.77 -6.77
C TYR A 191 -24.24 -35.33 -6.88
N ALA A 192 -23.69 -34.78 -5.80
CA ALA A 192 -23.05 -33.45 -5.89
C ALA A 192 -21.82 -33.45 -6.79
N PHE A 193 -20.96 -34.46 -6.70
CA PHE A 193 -19.79 -34.61 -7.58
C PHE A 193 -20.17 -34.93 -9.03
N GLU A 194 -21.21 -35.76 -9.24
CA GLU A 194 -21.75 -36.02 -10.58
C GLU A 194 -22.18 -34.72 -11.28
N ILE A 195 -22.95 -33.89 -10.57
CA ILE A 195 -23.38 -32.60 -11.10
C ILE A 195 -22.18 -31.70 -11.40
N LEU A 196 -21.21 -31.60 -10.47
CA LEU A 196 -20.02 -30.75 -10.65
C LEU A 196 -19.13 -31.23 -11.81
N TYR A 197 -18.98 -32.53 -12.00
CA TYR A 197 -18.12 -33.06 -13.06
C TYR A 197 -18.77 -32.94 -14.44
N TRP A 198 -20.06 -33.25 -14.58
CA TRP A 198 -20.73 -33.28 -15.88
C TRP A 198 -21.36 -31.95 -16.30
N CYS A 199 -21.66 -31.06 -15.34
CA CYS A 199 -22.30 -29.77 -15.63
C CYS A 199 -21.35 -28.57 -15.52
N GLY A 200 -20.16 -28.71 -14.92
CA GLY A 200 -19.14 -27.64 -14.82
C GLY A 200 -19.37 -26.76 -13.61
#